data_d9d4fdbe3442940b1ec1f7e66e01a72a
#
_entry.id   d9d4fdbe3442940b1ec1f7e66e01a72a
#
_cell.length_a   1.000
_cell.length_b   1.000
_cell.length_c   1.000
_cell.angle_alpha   90.00
_cell.angle_beta   90.00
_cell.angle_gamma   90.00
#
_symmetry.space_group_name_H-M   'P 1'
#
loop_
_entity.id
_entity.type
_entity.pdbx_description
1 polymer ?
#
loop_
_entity_poly.entity_id
_entity_poly.type
_entity_poly.pdbx_seq_one_letter_code
_entity_poly.pdbx_strand_id
1 'polypeptide(L)'
;MDRIETNYRALLAVAVVLNSQREMNSLWEAITAEITKVVPWARCTVTLYDSEVDGFRFYVFATTMAQVILQRDAVIPRVGSGMGWAYDHKTVHCRPELKRVQVFPEDQMYVQEGLGRIINLPLLVGDKCLGILNIGSIESGVPDPGDLEFLTQVAMQIAYAIDHVQAYEQIDRLRNQLAKENVYLIEELKLKKNSDSLVGKSLVFQNVIALAREVAPTPTTVLILGETGTGKELIAQAIHDWSPRHRKPLVRVNCAAFPAGLVESELFGHERGAFTGADRAREGRFELAHGGTLFLDEIGEMPLETQAKLLRVLQDGMVDRLGGKQPVRVDVRVIAATNSELPVAVKEGTFRADLFYRLNVFPLLLPPLRDRSEDIPELAQHFLKQYCLKFNRLCKDIDQESLERLMRYAWPGNVRELENVIERALILSRGSVLRVDEQVLGSRASSIAASPPADLKEVERRHILQTLTLTDWHIEGPSGAAARLGIPPSTLRSRMKQFGMKRPPSS
;
A
#
# COMPACT_ATOMS: atom_id res chain seq x y z
N MET A 1 -37.54 -42.20 19.10
CA MET A 1 -37.23 -40.82 19.56
C MET A 1 -35.73 -40.55 19.53
N ASP A 2 -34.89 -41.55 19.86
CA ASP A 2 -33.45 -41.41 19.99
C ASP A 2 -32.69 -41.03 18.67
N ARG A 3 -33.09 -41.62 17.54
CA ARG A 3 -32.38 -41.37 16.23
C ARG A 3 -32.66 -39.99 15.67
N ILE A 4 -33.87 -39.44 15.82
CA ILE A 4 -34.22 -38.10 15.35
C ILE A 4 -33.47 -37.04 16.16
N GLU A 5 -33.40 -37.21 17.48
CA GLU A 5 -32.67 -36.29 18.37
C GLU A 5 -31.18 -36.31 18.08
N THR A 6 -30.60 -37.49 17.81
CA THR A 6 -29.20 -37.65 17.45
C THR A 6 -28.86 -36.94 16.11
N ASN A 7 -29.70 -37.15 15.09
CA ASN A 7 -29.56 -36.50 13.79
C ASN A 7 -29.69 -34.98 13.89
N TYR A 8 -30.63 -34.49 14.72
CA TYR A 8 -30.80 -33.04 14.91
C TYR A 8 -29.60 -32.39 15.62
N ARG A 9 -29.05 -33.02 16.67
CA ARG A 9 -27.83 -32.54 17.33
C ARG A 9 -26.62 -32.54 16.40
N ALA A 10 -26.48 -33.57 15.57
CA ALA A 10 -25.42 -33.66 14.58
C ALA A 10 -25.55 -32.56 13.52
N LEU A 11 -26.77 -32.28 13.03
CA LEU A 11 -27.03 -31.20 12.07
C LEU A 11 -26.65 -29.82 12.64
N LEU A 12 -27.05 -29.56 13.90
CA LEU A 12 -26.69 -28.31 14.59
C LEU A 12 -25.19 -28.15 14.73
N ALA A 13 -24.46 -29.21 15.12
CA ALA A 13 -23.01 -29.19 15.25
C ALA A 13 -22.34 -28.86 13.90
N VAL A 14 -22.77 -29.54 12.83
CA VAL A 14 -22.31 -29.26 11.46
C VAL A 14 -22.57 -27.79 11.08
N ALA A 15 -23.80 -27.30 11.28
CA ALA A 15 -24.17 -25.93 10.95
C ALA A 15 -23.31 -24.88 11.68
N VAL A 16 -23.05 -25.07 12.98
CA VAL A 16 -22.24 -24.14 13.76
C VAL A 16 -20.79 -24.08 13.24
N VAL A 17 -20.18 -25.25 12.98
CA VAL A 17 -18.80 -25.33 12.50
C VAL A 17 -18.69 -24.73 11.11
N LEU A 18 -19.58 -25.08 10.19
CA LEU A 18 -19.53 -24.59 8.81
C LEU A 18 -19.77 -23.08 8.72
N ASN A 19 -20.73 -22.55 9.46
CA ASN A 19 -21.06 -21.11 9.43
C ASN A 19 -20.01 -20.23 10.15
N SER A 20 -19.09 -20.81 10.91
CA SER A 20 -17.97 -20.07 11.51
C SER A 20 -16.82 -19.81 10.54
N GLN A 21 -16.78 -20.49 9.41
CA GLN A 21 -15.71 -20.37 8.43
C GLN A 21 -15.84 -19.08 7.60
N ARG A 22 -14.71 -18.46 7.28
CA ARG A 22 -14.65 -17.21 6.48
C ARG A 22 -13.83 -17.36 5.20
N GLU A 23 -13.13 -18.46 5.02
CA GLU A 23 -12.29 -18.78 3.87
C GLU A 23 -12.66 -20.14 3.30
N MET A 24 -12.67 -20.27 1.97
CA MET A 24 -13.08 -21.51 1.29
C MET A 24 -12.23 -22.71 1.69
N ASN A 25 -10.92 -22.55 1.85
CA ASN A 25 -10.04 -23.68 2.23
C ASN A 25 -10.39 -24.23 3.62
N SER A 26 -10.60 -23.35 4.59
CA SER A 26 -11.02 -23.73 5.94
C SER A 26 -12.40 -24.39 5.94
N LEU A 27 -13.31 -23.91 5.07
CA LEU A 27 -14.63 -24.52 4.89
C LEU A 27 -14.53 -25.96 4.36
N TRP A 28 -13.67 -26.23 3.35
CA TRP A 28 -13.49 -27.57 2.82
C TRP A 28 -12.96 -28.56 3.85
N GLU A 29 -12.02 -28.13 4.68
CA GLU A 29 -11.51 -28.94 5.79
C GLU A 29 -12.59 -29.23 6.82
N ALA A 30 -13.37 -28.22 7.21
CA ALA A 30 -14.48 -28.36 8.14
C ALA A 30 -15.58 -29.29 7.61
N ILE A 31 -15.98 -29.15 6.35
CA ILE A 31 -16.95 -30.03 5.70
C ILE A 31 -16.44 -31.48 5.75
N THR A 32 -15.19 -31.72 5.39
CA THR A 32 -14.59 -33.07 5.41
C THR A 32 -14.63 -33.66 6.81
N ALA A 33 -14.24 -32.89 7.82
CA ALA A 33 -14.15 -33.36 9.21
C ALA A 33 -15.56 -33.67 9.80
N GLU A 34 -16.57 -32.87 9.49
CA GLU A 34 -17.90 -33.04 10.08
C GLU A 34 -18.74 -34.09 9.35
N ILE A 35 -18.68 -34.19 8.01
CA ILE A 35 -19.41 -35.22 7.26
C ILE A 35 -18.98 -36.62 7.67
N THR A 36 -17.70 -36.84 7.90
CA THR A 36 -17.18 -38.17 8.31
C THR A 36 -17.74 -38.67 9.64
N LYS A 37 -18.18 -37.76 10.52
CA LYS A 37 -18.76 -38.12 11.83
C LYS A 37 -20.25 -38.52 11.78
N VAL A 38 -20.93 -37.98 10.78
CA VAL A 38 -22.41 -37.94 10.81
C VAL A 38 -23.06 -39.00 9.90
N VAL A 39 -22.37 -39.36 8.82
CA VAL A 39 -22.95 -40.27 7.80
C VAL A 39 -22.08 -41.49 7.61
N PRO A 40 -22.62 -42.73 7.79
CA PRO A 40 -21.95 -43.95 7.40
C PRO A 40 -21.93 -44.10 5.88
N TRP A 41 -20.81 -43.77 5.25
CA TRP A 41 -20.60 -43.80 3.82
C TRP A 41 -19.26 -44.40 3.45
N ALA A 42 -19.13 -44.94 2.24
CA ALA A 42 -17.91 -45.42 1.69
C ALA A 42 -17.16 -44.32 0.91
N ARG A 43 -17.93 -43.38 0.34
CA ARG A 43 -17.43 -42.23 -0.42
C ARG A 43 -18.34 -41.02 -0.22
N CYS A 44 -17.72 -39.86 0.06
CA CYS A 44 -18.39 -38.56 0.10
C CYS A 44 -17.60 -37.54 -0.68
N THR A 45 -18.24 -36.82 -1.60
CA THR A 45 -17.60 -35.75 -2.38
C THR A 45 -18.50 -34.54 -2.48
N VAL A 46 -17.90 -33.33 -2.41
CA VAL A 46 -18.57 -32.06 -2.72
C VAL A 46 -17.99 -31.55 -4.02
N THR A 47 -18.87 -31.29 -4.98
CA THR A 47 -18.51 -30.74 -6.28
C THR A 47 -19.24 -29.42 -6.49
N LEU A 48 -18.57 -28.43 -7.11
CA LEU A 48 -19.20 -27.20 -7.56
C LEU A 48 -19.27 -27.16 -9.07
N TYR A 49 -20.32 -26.53 -9.58
CA TYR A 49 -20.48 -26.29 -10.99
C TYR A 49 -19.51 -25.20 -11.46
N ASP A 50 -18.79 -25.48 -12.54
CA ASP A 50 -17.89 -24.56 -13.21
C ASP A 50 -18.43 -24.31 -14.63
N SER A 51 -18.82 -23.04 -14.87
CA SER A 51 -19.39 -22.63 -16.18
C SER A 51 -18.35 -22.56 -17.30
N GLU A 52 -17.04 -22.48 -16.98
CA GLU A 52 -16.00 -22.45 -18.02
C GLU A 52 -15.82 -23.80 -18.71
N VAL A 53 -16.05 -24.89 -17.96
CA VAL A 53 -15.90 -26.25 -18.47
C VAL A 53 -17.26 -26.98 -18.64
N ASP A 54 -18.37 -26.29 -18.34
CA ASP A 54 -19.74 -26.86 -18.28
C ASP A 54 -19.77 -28.21 -17.53
N GLY A 55 -19.21 -28.22 -16.31
CA GLY A 55 -19.02 -29.44 -15.54
C GLY A 55 -18.81 -29.21 -14.05
N PHE A 56 -18.54 -30.29 -13.34
CA PHE A 56 -18.39 -30.29 -11.88
C PHE A 56 -16.95 -30.57 -11.49
N ARG A 57 -16.36 -29.65 -10.69
CA ARG A 57 -15.04 -29.82 -10.07
C ARG A 57 -15.17 -30.30 -8.64
N PHE A 58 -14.27 -31.19 -8.23
CA PHE A 58 -14.24 -31.76 -6.89
C PHE A 58 -13.47 -30.84 -5.93
N TYR A 59 -14.07 -30.49 -4.81
CA TYR A 59 -13.46 -29.71 -3.73
C TYR A 59 -13.25 -30.52 -2.47
N VAL A 60 -14.23 -31.34 -2.09
CA VAL A 60 -14.12 -32.30 -0.98
C VAL A 60 -14.11 -33.70 -1.56
N PHE A 61 -13.18 -34.51 -1.10
CA PHE A 61 -13.06 -35.90 -1.51
C PHE A 61 -12.66 -36.74 -0.29
N ALA A 62 -13.62 -37.46 0.26
CA ALA A 62 -13.41 -38.36 1.39
C ALA A 62 -13.89 -39.77 1.03
N THR A 63 -13.05 -40.76 1.27
CA THR A 63 -13.36 -42.16 0.94
C THR A 63 -12.68 -43.12 1.89
N THR A 64 -13.36 -44.25 2.20
CA THR A 64 -12.80 -45.41 2.92
C THR A 64 -12.42 -46.52 1.92
N MET A 65 -12.60 -46.30 0.62
CA MET A 65 -12.33 -47.33 -0.40
C MET A 65 -10.84 -47.42 -0.69
N ALA A 66 -10.35 -48.67 -0.90
CA ALA A 66 -8.96 -48.93 -1.21
C ALA A 66 -8.56 -48.57 -2.64
N GLN A 67 -9.50 -48.63 -3.59
CA GLN A 67 -9.34 -48.20 -4.99
C GLN A 67 -10.17 -46.98 -5.26
N VAL A 68 -9.58 -45.95 -5.84
CA VAL A 68 -10.22 -44.71 -6.26
C VAL A 68 -9.85 -44.44 -7.72
N ILE A 69 -10.85 -44.48 -8.60
CA ILE A 69 -10.68 -44.25 -10.04
C ILE A 69 -10.92 -42.78 -10.37
N LEU A 70 -11.99 -42.19 -9.82
CA LEU A 70 -12.27 -40.78 -9.92
C LEU A 70 -11.43 -39.99 -8.92
N GLN A 71 -10.44 -39.27 -9.44
CA GLN A 71 -9.52 -38.47 -8.63
C GLN A 71 -10.03 -37.04 -8.42
N ARG A 72 -9.38 -36.32 -7.50
CA ARG A 72 -9.74 -34.95 -7.07
C ARG A 72 -9.72 -33.93 -8.21
N ASP A 73 -8.89 -34.15 -9.25
CA ASP A 73 -8.76 -33.24 -10.40
C ASP A 73 -9.69 -33.59 -11.58
N ALA A 74 -10.52 -34.63 -11.43
CA ALA A 74 -11.47 -35.02 -12.45
C ALA A 74 -12.57 -33.96 -12.60
N VAL A 75 -13.03 -33.77 -13.85
CA VAL A 75 -14.19 -32.95 -14.17
C VAL A 75 -15.27 -33.86 -14.71
N ILE A 76 -16.47 -33.84 -14.10
CA ILE A 76 -17.62 -34.57 -14.61
C ILE A 76 -18.47 -33.61 -15.42
N PRO A 77 -18.75 -33.87 -16.71
CA PRO A 77 -19.57 -33.00 -17.54
C PRO A 77 -20.99 -32.90 -16.98
N ARG A 78 -21.62 -31.73 -17.12
CA ARG A 78 -23.03 -31.54 -16.70
C ARG A 78 -23.96 -32.38 -17.55
N VAL A 79 -23.81 -32.29 -18.87
CA VAL A 79 -24.68 -33.02 -19.81
C VAL A 79 -24.32 -34.51 -19.79
N GLY A 80 -25.32 -35.34 -19.58
CA GLY A 80 -25.20 -36.80 -19.64
C GLY A 80 -24.59 -37.43 -18.37
N SER A 81 -24.57 -36.75 -17.25
CA SER A 81 -24.14 -37.28 -15.95
C SER A 81 -25.26 -37.27 -14.90
N GLY A 82 -25.16 -38.14 -13.90
CA GLY A 82 -26.13 -38.17 -12.80
C GLY A 82 -26.01 -36.94 -11.89
N MET A 83 -24.81 -36.34 -11.79
CA MET A 83 -24.63 -35.05 -11.12
C MET A 83 -25.34 -33.94 -11.88
N GLY A 84 -25.22 -33.91 -13.22
CA GLY A 84 -25.90 -32.94 -14.05
C GLY A 84 -27.41 -33.10 -14.01
N TRP A 85 -27.92 -34.34 -13.96
CA TRP A 85 -29.33 -34.57 -13.78
C TRP A 85 -29.86 -33.95 -12.49
N ALA A 86 -29.18 -34.22 -11.35
CA ALA A 86 -29.59 -33.65 -10.06
C ALA A 86 -29.49 -32.12 -10.03
N TYR A 87 -28.49 -31.56 -10.70
CA TYR A 87 -28.26 -30.11 -10.83
C TYR A 87 -29.40 -29.43 -11.61
N ASP A 88 -29.76 -29.99 -12.77
CA ASP A 88 -30.76 -29.41 -13.68
C ASP A 88 -32.21 -29.53 -13.11
N HIS A 89 -32.53 -30.67 -12.49
CA HIS A 89 -33.83 -30.88 -11.89
C HIS A 89 -33.95 -30.35 -10.47
N LYS A 90 -32.83 -29.94 -9.84
CA LYS A 90 -32.76 -29.44 -8.45
C LYS A 90 -33.43 -30.40 -7.43
N THR A 91 -33.35 -31.69 -7.70
CA THR A 91 -33.90 -32.74 -6.85
C THR A 91 -32.87 -33.82 -6.59
N VAL A 92 -33.05 -34.54 -5.48
CA VAL A 92 -32.19 -35.63 -5.13
C VAL A 92 -32.29 -36.73 -6.18
N HIS A 93 -31.13 -37.19 -6.67
CA HIS A 93 -31.06 -38.30 -7.62
C HIS A 93 -30.37 -39.50 -6.98
N CYS A 94 -31.14 -40.57 -6.72
CA CYS A 94 -30.63 -41.78 -6.13
C CYS A 94 -30.52 -42.90 -7.20
N ARG A 95 -29.38 -43.56 -7.27
CA ARG A 95 -29.13 -44.76 -8.07
C ARG A 95 -28.88 -45.94 -7.14
N PRO A 96 -29.91 -46.69 -6.77
CA PRO A 96 -29.84 -47.66 -5.66
C PRO A 96 -29.16 -48.98 -6.02
N GLU A 97 -29.07 -49.34 -7.32
CA GLU A 97 -28.55 -50.62 -7.80
C GLU A 97 -27.52 -50.44 -8.93
N LEU A 98 -26.40 -49.71 -8.65
CA LEU A 98 -25.35 -49.44 -9.64
C LEU A 98 -24.80 -50.71 -10.27
N LYS A 99 -24.67 -51.80 -9.52
CA LYS A 99 -24.15 -53.07 -10.03
C LYS A 99 -25.04 -53.74 -11.05
N ARG A 100 -26.33 -53.41 -11.06
CA ARG A 100 -27.34 -53.98 -12.00
C ARG A 100 -27.69 -53.05 -13.13
N VAL A 101 -27.82 -51.75 -12.84
CA VAL A 101 -28.28 -50.75 -13.79
C VAL A 101 -27.34 -49.59 -13.81
N GLN A 102 -26.66 -49.38 -14.91
CA GLN A 102 -25.77 -48.26 -15.16
C GLN A 102 -26.43 -47.32 -16.19
N VAL A 103 -26.74 -46.10 -15.78
CA VAL A 103 -27.49 -45.12 -16.57
C VAL A 103 -26.54 -44.06 -17.14
N PHE A 104 -25.49 -43.70 -16.40
CA PHE A 104 -24.57 -42.66 -16.76
C PHE A 104 -23.13 -43.19 -16.92
N PRO A 105 -22.29 -42.54 -17.72
CA PRO A 105 -20.92 -42.99 -17.99
C PRO A 105 -20.08 -43.16 -16.71
N GLU A 106 -20.25 -42.30 -15.72
CA GLU A 106 -19.55 -42.39 -14.46
C GLU A 106 -19.96 -43.57 -13.58
N ASP A 107 -21.12 -44.20 -13.83
CA ASP A 107 -21.61 -45.33 -13.05
C ASP A 107 -20.66 -46.54 -13.16
N GLN A 108 -20.03 -46.72 -14.32
CA GLN A 108 -19.03 -47.76 -14.51
C GLN A 108 -17.82 -47.57 -13.60
N MET A 109 -17.38 -46.35 -13.40
CA MET A 109 -16.28 -46.02 -12.51
C MET A 109 -16.66 -46.28 -11.06
N TYR A 110 -17.87 -45.91 -10.64
CA TYR A 110 -18.37 -46.18 -9.29
C TYR A 110 -18.49 -47.67 -8.98
N VAL A 111 -18.94 -48.46 -9.96
CA VAL A 111 -19.02 -49.93 -9.83
C VAL A 111 -17.62 -50.57 -9.71
N GLN A 112 -16.64 -50.08 -10.49
CA GLN A 112 -15.25 -50.52 -10.41
C GLN A 112 -14.61 -50.18 -9.07
N GLU A 113 -14.99 -49.05 -8.47
CA GLU A 113 -14.59 -48.68 -7.11
C GLU A 113 -15.27 -49.54 -6.03
N GLY A 114 -16.30 -50.34 -6.38
CA GLY A 114 -17.01 -51.26 -5.47
C GLY A 114 -18.31 -50.68 -4.89
N LEU A 115 -18.73 -49.52 -5.33
CA LEU A 115 -20.02 -48.89 -4.88
C LEU A 115 -21.23 -49.62 -5.41
N GLY A 116 -22.21 -49.82 -4.54
CA GLY A 116 -23.51 -50.42 -4.88
C GLY A 116 -24.63 -49.40 -5.08
N ARG A 117 -24.51 -48.24 -4.45
CA ARG A 117 -25.45 -47.15 -4.50
C ARG A 117 -24.74 -45.81 -4.50
N ILE A 118 -25.31 -44.82 -5.23
CA ILE A 118 -24.89 -43.42 -5.13
C ILE A 118 -26.12 -42.49 -5.03
N ILE A 119 -25.99 -41.44 -4.23
CA ILE A 119 -26.99 -40.40 -4.03
C ILE A 119 -26.35 -39.06 -4.41
N ASN A 120 -26.93 -38.33 -5.34
CA ASN A 120 -26.56 -36.99 -5.70
C ASN A 120 -27.55 -36.00 -5.10
N LEU A 121 -27.10 -35.18 -4.15
CA LEU A 121 -27.93 -34.18 -3.47
C LEU A 121 -27.53 -32.78 -3.97
N PRO A 122 -28.45 -32.01 -4.56
CA PRO A 122 -28.14 -30.69 -5.04
C PRO A 122 -27.88 -29.72 -3.87
N LEU A 123 -26.85 -28.90 -4.00
CA LEU A 123 -26.50 -27.85 -3.06
C LEU A 123 -27.27 -26.58 -3.41
N LEU A 124 -28.45 -26.42 -2.80
CA LEU A 124 -29.43 -25.38 -3.13
C LEU A 124 -29.35 -24.21 -2.15
N VAL A 125 -29.33 -22.98 -2.70
CA VAL A 125 -29.55 -21.72 -1.97
C VAL A 125 -30.68 -20.99 -2.71
N GLY A 126 -31.89 -21.01 -2.17
CA GLY A 126 -33.07 -20.57 -2.89
C GLY A 126 -33.25 -21.37 -4.19
N ASP A 127 -33.35 -20.67 -5.32
CA ASP A 127 -33.49 -21.31 -6.65
C ASP A 127 -32.12 -21.62 -7.33
N LYS A 128 -30.98 -21.22 -6.71
CA LYS A 128 -29.66 -21.43 -7.28
C LYS A 128 -29.07 -22.75 -6.79
N CYS A 129 -28.66 -23.61 -7.73
CA CYS A 129 -27.86 -24.79 -7.44
C CYS A 129 -26.39 -24.44 -7.58
N LEU A 130 -25.58 -24.60 -6.51
CA LEU A 130 -24.15 -24.31 -6.50
C LEU A 130 -23.31 -25.50 -6.98
N GLY A 131 -23.78 -26.70 -6.73
CA GLY A 131 -23.06 -27.93 -7.01
C GLY A 131 -23.80 -29.15 -6.44
N ILE A 132 -23.07 -30.23 -6.21
CA ILE A 132 -23.63 -31.52 -5.78
C ILE A 132 -22.84 -32.09 -4.61
N LEU A 133 -23.57 -32.53 -3.57
CA LEU A 133 -23.04 -33.45 -2.55
C LEU A 133 -23.30 -34.87 -3.01
N ASN A 134 -22.27 -35.68 -3.19
CA ASN A 134 -22.37 -37.06 -3.66
C ASN A 134 -22.04 -38.01 -2.49
N ILE A 135 -22.93 -38.93 -2.22
CA ILE A 135 -22.77 -39.96 -1.17
C ILE A 135 -22.80 -41.34 -1.82
N GLY A 136 -21.69 -42.08 -1.69
CA GLY A 136 -21.57 -43.46 -2.18
C GLY A 136 -21.58 -44.49 -1.04
N SER A 137 -22.29 -45.60 -1.24
CA SER A 137 -22.34 -46.76 -0.31
C SER A 137 -21.98 -48.05 -1.05
N ILE A 138 -21.31 -48.96 -0.34
CA ILE A 138 -21.02 -50.33 -0.84
C ILE A 138 -22.32 -51.13 -0.98
N GLU A 139 -23.26 -50.89 -0.07
CA GLU A 139 -24.56 -51.54 -0.07
C GLU A 139 -25.44 -51.02 -1.19
N SER A 140 -26.18 -51.94 -1.84
CA SER A 140 -27.21 -51.61 -2.81
C SER A 140 -28.58 -51.48 -2.11
N GLY A 141 -29.54 -50.85 -2.75
CA GLY A 141 -30.91 -50.69 -2.27
C GLY A 141 -31.32 -49.23 -2.04
N VAL A 142 -32.61 -49.02 -1.90
CA VAL A 142 -33.18 -47.68 -1.66
C VAL A 142 -32.85 -47.23 -0.24
N PRO A 143 -32.35 -46.00 -0.03
CA PRO A 143 -32.07 -45.49 1.30
C PRO A 143 -33.34 -45.33 2.13
N ASP A 144 -33.22 -45.39 3.46
CA ASP A 144 -34.33 -45.04 4.35
C ASP A 144 -34.77 -43.58 4.09
N PRO A 145 -36.11 -43.32 4.01
CA PRO A 145 -36.61 -41.96 3.80
C PRO A 145 -36.08 -40.94 4.83
N GLY A 146 -35.95 -41.35 6.10
CA GLY A 146 -35.40 -40.48 7.16
C GLY A 146 -33.92 -40.16 6.97
N ASP A 147 -33.14 -41.12 6.44
CA ASP A 147 -31.73 -40.86 6.08
C ASP A 147 -31.63 -39.90 4.91
N LEU A 148 -32.49 -40.03 3.92
CA LEU A 148 -32.50 -39.16 2.76
C LEU A 148 -32.88 -37.71 3.12
N GLU A 149 -33.86 -37.54 4.02
CA GLU A 149 -34.27 -36.23 4.54
C GLU A 149 -33.12 -35.59 5.31
N PHE A 150 -32.45 -36.35 6.20
CA PHE A 150 -31.31 -35.87 6.95
C PHE A 150 -30.13 -35.43 6.03
N LEU A 151 -29.80 -36.25 5.02
CA LEU A 151 -28.77 -35.92 4.04
C LEU A 151 -29.11 -34.68 3.23
N THR A 152 -30.39 -34.47 2.92
CA THR A 152 -30.85 -33.28 2.23
C THR A 152 -30.66 -32.03 3.08
N GLN A 153 -30.93 -32.12 4.39
CA GLN A 153 -30.67 -31.00 5.32
C GLN A 153 -29.18 -30.70 5.47
N VAL A 154 -28.33 -31.73 5.52
CA VAL A 154 -26.86 -31.55 5.51
C VAL A 154 -26.39 -30.86 4.24
N ALA A 155 -26.91 -31.29 3.07
CA ALA A 155 -26.59 -30.63 1.79
C ALA A 155 -26.98 -29.16 1.76
N MET A 156 -28.16 -28.81 2.33
CA MET A 156 -28.58 -27.42 2.50
C MET A 156 -27.63 -26.61 3.38
N GLN A 157 -27.18 -27.15 4.53
CA GLN A 157 -26.24 -26.44 5.41
C GLN A 157 -24.91 -26.21 4.71
N ILE A 158 -24.40 -27.17 3.95
CA ILE A 158 -23.20 -27.03 3.14
C ILE A 158 -23.39 -25.94 2.08
N ALA A 159 -24.53 -25.95 1.37
CA ALA A 159 -24.85 -24.97 0.35
C ALA A 159 -24.85 -23.52 0.92
N TYR A 160 -25.52 -23.30 2.04
CA TYR A 160 -25.56 -22.01 2.72
C TYR A 160 -24.17 -21.56 3.19
N ALA A 161 -23.36 -22.48 3.74
CA ALA A 161 -22.01 -22.16 4.17
C ALA A 161 -21.10 -21.74 2.99
N ILE A 162 -21.22 -22.46 1.85
CA ILE A 162 -20.46 -22.12 0.62
C ILE A 162 -20.89 -20.73 0.11
N ASP A 163 -22.17 -20.47 -0.02
CA ASP A 163 -22.70 -19.19 -0.49
C ASP A 163 -22.29 -18.03 0.41
N HIS A 164 -22.36 -18.24 1.74
CA HIS A 164 -21.91 -17.26 2.72
C HIS A 164 -20.44 -16.92 2.60
N VAL A 165 -19.56 -17.92 2.48
CA VAL A 165 -18.10 -17.68 2.31
C VAL A 165 -17.80 -16.99 0.98
N GLN A 166 -18.46 -17.39 -0.12
CA GLN A 166 -18.31 -16.75 -1.42
C GLN A 166 -18.75 -15.28 -1.38
N ALA A 167 -19.89 -14.98 -0.75
CA ALA A 167 -20.37 -13.61 -0.57
C ALA A 167 -19.40 -12.77 0.28
N TYR A 168 -18.87 -13.35 1.37
CA TYR A 168 -17.90 -12.68 2.23
C TYR A 168 -16.60 -12.34 1.50
N GLU A 169 -16.04 -13.30 0.75
CA GLU A 169 -14.85 -13.07 -0.07
C GLU A 169 -15.08 -12.00 -1.14
N GLN A 170 -16.26 -11.98 -1.75
CA GLN A 170 -16.62 -10.96 -2.74
C GLN A 170 -16.74 -9.56 -2.10
N ILE A 171 -17.37 -9.45 -0.93
CA ILE A 171 -17.47 -8.20 -0.18
C ILE A 171 -16.08 -7.69 0.22
N ASP A 172 -15.20 -8.56 0.70
CA ASP A 172 -13.83 -8.17 1.08
C ASP A 172 -13.02 -7.68 -0.13
N ARG A 173 -13.14 -8.35 -1.29
CA ARG A 173 -12.54 -7.89 -2.55
C ARG A 173 -13.04 -6.51 -2.97
N LEU A 174 -14.35 -6.30 -2.97
CA LEU A 174 -14.97 -5.02 -3.34
C LEU A 174 -14.58 -3.91 -2.35
N ARG A 175 -14.58 -4.20 -1.05
CA ARG A 175 -14.16 -3.25 -0.01
C ARG A 175 -12.70 -2.83 -0.19
N ASN A 176 -11.82 -3.77 -0.48
CA ASN A 176 -10.40 -3.49 -0.73
C ASN A 176 -10.20 -2.67 -2.01
N GLN A 177 -10.99 -2.96 -3.05
CA GLN A 177 -10.97 -2.19 -4.30
C GLN A 177 -11.48 -0.76 -4.07
N LEU A 178 -12.60 -0.58 -3.38
CA LEU A 178 -13.14 0.74 -3.03
C LEU A 178 -12.19 1.54 -2.12
N ALA A 179 -11.51 0.89 -1.18
CA ALA A 179 -10.52 1.56 -0.34
C ALA A 179 -9.33 2.09 -1.17
N LYS A 180 -8.84 1.29 -2.14
CA LYS A 180 -7.79 1.71 -3.08
C LYS A 180 -8.26 2.91 -3.94
N GLU A 181 -9.46 2.83 -4.48
CA GLU A 181 -10.04 3.90 -5.30
C GLU A 181 -10.29 5.18 -4.50
N ASN A 182 -10.72 5.07 -3.26
CA ASN A 182 -10.97 6.21 -2.38
C ASN A 182 -9.66 6.94 -2.01
N VAL A 183 -8.58 6.20 -1.69
CA VAL A 183 -7.25 6.78 -1.48
C VAL A 183 -6.78 7.52 -2.73
N TYR A 184 -6.92 6.90 -3.90
CA TYR A 184 -6.59 7.51 -5.18
C TYR A 184 -7.39 8.79 -5.45
N LEU A 185 -8.72 8.76 -5.26
CA LEU A 185 -9.60 9.92 -5.49
C LEU A 185 -9.32 11.06 -4.51
N ILE A 186 -9.00 10.77 -3.24
CA ILE A 186 -8.63 11.78 -2.25
C ILE A 186 -7.28 12.43 -2.63
N GLU A 187 -6.31 11.65 -3.09
CA GLU A 187 -5.04 12.18 -3.60
C GLU A 187 -5.28 13.02 -4.86
N GLU A 188 -6.09 12.57 -5.80
CA GLU A 188 -6.45 13.30 -7.02
C GLU A 188 -7.18 14.62 -6.72
N LEU A 189 -8.13 14.63 -5.78
CA LEU A 189 -8.85 15.84 -5.37
C LEU A 189 -7.94 16.87 -4.68
N LYS A 190 -6.99 16.42 -3.87
CA LYS A 190 -5.97 17.30 -3.27
C LYS A 190 -5.10 17.96 -4.35
N LEU A 191 -4.89 17.31 -5.48
CA LEU A 191 -4.00 17.71 -6.55
C LEU A 191 -4.67 18.54 -7.63
N LYS A 192 -5.93 18.28 -7.98
CA LYS A 192 -6.71 19.14 -8.88
C LYS A 192 -6.83 20.58 -8.36
N LYS A 193 -6.70 20.77 -7.03
CA LYS A 193 -6.55 22.10 -6.44
C LYS A 193 -5.17 22.74 -6.68
N ASN A 194 -4.15 21.97 -7.01
CA ASN A 194 -2.77 22.42 -7.14
C ASN A 194 -2.24 22.43 -8.59
N SER A 195 -2.88 21.74 -9.54
CA SER A 195 -2.35 21.60 -10.91
C SER A 195 -2.51 22.85 -11.79
N ASP A 196 -3.38 23.79 -11.44
CA ASP A 196 -3.51 25.09 -12.15
C ASP A 196 -2.45 26.12 -11.76
N SER A 197 -1.42 25.76 -10.98
CA SER A 197 -0.53 26.73 -10.37
C SER A 197 0.95 26.38 -10.40
N LEU A 198 1.50 26.08 -11.60
CA LEU A 198 2.93 26.34 -11.80
C LEU A 198 3.11 27.87 -11.92
N VAL A 199 3.26 28.51 -10.74
CA VAL A 199 3.42 29.96 -10.64
C VAL A 199 4.89 30.31 -10.75
N GLY A 200 5.23 31.20 -11.67
CA GLY A 200 6.56 31.74 -11.88
C GLY A 200 6.75 32.22 -13.32
N LYS A 201 7.36 33.38 -13.48
CA LYS A 201 7.60 34.07 -14.77
C LYS A 201 9.10 34.21 -15.08
N SER A 202 9.97 33.84 -14.14
CA SER A 202 11.42 33.92 -14.35
C SER A 202 11.83 33.06 -15.56
N LEU A 203 12.76 33.56 -16.35
CA LEU A 203 13.25 32.88 -17.55
C LEU A 203 13.80 31.48 -17.23
N VAL A 204 14.49 31.36 -16.11
CA VAL A 204 15.08 30.09 -15.67
C VAL A 204 14.00 29.06 -15.38
N PHE A 205 12.93 29.43 -14.70
CA PHE A 205 11.81 28.53 -14.41
C PHE A 205 10.99 28.19 -15.66
N GLN A 206 10.76 29.17 -16.54
CA GLN A 206 10.05 28.96 -17.81
C GLN A 206 10.80 27.99 -18.73
N ASN A 207 12.13 28.00 -18.73
CA ASN A 207 12.95 27.01 -19.44
C ASN A 207 12.72 25.59 -18.90
N VAL A 208 12.62 25.42 -17.57
CA VAL A 208 12.30 24.10 -16.97
C VAL A 208 10.92 23.63 -17.38
N ILE A 209 9.91 24.54 -17.40
CA ILE A 209 8.55 24.22 -17.86
C ILE A 209 8.55 23.82 -19.34
N ALA A 210 9.31 24.51 -20.19
CA ALA A 210 9.43 24.18 -21.61
C ALA A 210 10.01 22.77 -21.82
N LEU A 211 11.12 22.44 -21.14
CA LEU A 211 11.73 21.11 -21.18
C LEU A 211 10.77 20.02 -20.63
N ALA A 212 10.03 20.33 -19.56
CA ALA A 212 9.04 19.41 -19.00
C ALA A 212 7.90 19.14 -20.00
N ARG A 213 7.44 20.14 -20.75
CA ARG A 213 6.44 19.97 -21.83
C ARG A 213 7.00 19.15 -22.99
N GLU A 214 8.27 19.35 -23.36
CA GLU A 214 8.91 18.61 -24.44
C GLU A 214 9.06 17.12 -24.13
N VAL A 215 9.43 16.78 -22.89
CA VAL A 215 9.58 15.37 -22.48
C VAL A 215 8.25 14.68 -22.14
N ALA A 216 7.20 15.42 -21.81
CA ALA A 216 5.92 14.88 -21.37
C ALA A 216 5.31 13.85 -22.33
N PRO A 217 5.26 14.04 -23.67
CA PRO A 217 4.67 13.07 -24.59
C PRO A 217 5.49 11.79 -24.79
N THR A 218 6.73 11.74 -24.31
CA THR A 218 7.63 10.59 -24.49
C THR A 218 7.48 9.56 -23.35
N PRO A 219 7.83 8.29 -23.55
CA PRO A 219 7.89 7.29 -22.48
C PRO A 219 9.18 7.37 -21.64
N THR A 220 10.05 8.33 -21.93
CA THR A 220 11.38 8.46 -21.34
C THR A 220 11.30 8.67 -19.82
N THR A 221 12.23 8.04 -19.09
CA THR A 221 12.45 8.30 -17.65
C THR A 221 12.95 9.73 -17.45
N VAL A 222 12.36 10.43 -16.50
CA VAL A 222 12.74 11.81 -16.14
C VAL A 222 13.32 11.82 -14.74
N LEU A 223 14.48 12.48 -14.57
CA LEU A 223 15.11 12.70 -13.28
C LEU A 223 15.05 14.18 -12.91
N ILE A 224 14.25 14.51 -11.89
CA ILE A 224 14.08 15.89 -11.41
C ILE A 224 15.04 16.14 -10.27
N LEU A 225 15.97 17.06 -10.49
CA LEU A 225 16.99 17.46 -9.53
C LEU A 225 16.64 18.84 -8.95
N GLY A 226 16.88 19.03 -7.67
CA GLY A 226 16.68 20.33 -7.03
C GLY A 226 16.54 20.23 -5.53
N GLU A 227 16.77 21.33 -4.84
CA GLU A 227 16.69 21.41 -3.38
C GLU A 227 15.31 21.07 -2.85
N THR A 228 15.25 20.72 -1.56
CA THR A 228 13.96 20.46 -0.89
C THR A 228 13.08 21.71 -0.95
N GLY A 229 11.79 21.51 -1.27
CA GLY A 229 10.81 22.58 -1.33
C GLY A 229 10.81 23.43 -2.61
N THR A 230 11.56 23.05 -3.66
CA THR A 230 11.58 23.79 -4.97
C THR A 230 10.36 23.54 -5.83
N GLY A 231 9.55 22.49 -5.53
CA GLY A 231 8.34 22.14 -6.30
C GLY A 231 8.53 20.94 -7.24
N LYS A 232 9.47 20.01 -6.97
CA LYS A 232 9.74 18.81 -7.79
C LYS A 232 8.47 17.98 -8.04
N GLU A 233 7.62 17.83 -7.03
CA GLU A 233 6.36 17.08 -7.13
C GLU A 233 5.36 17.75 -8.09
N LEU A 234 5.27 19.08 -8.10
CA LEU A 234 4.40 19.83 -9.04
C LEU A 234 4.86 19.68 -10.49
N ILE A 235 6.18 19.66 -10.73
CA ILE A 235 6.72 19.40 -12.08
C ILE A 235 6.45 17.96 -12.51
N ALA A 236 6.59 16.99 -11.62
CA ALA A 236 6.26 15.59 -11.93
C ALA A 236 4.78 15.43 -12.29
N GLN A 237 3.87 16.08 -11.54
CA GLN A 237 2.45 16.14 -11.85
C GLN A 237 2.20 16.75 -13.22
N ALA A 238 2.80 17.90 -13.51
CA ALA A 238 2.62 18.58 -14.79
C ALA A 238 3.11 17.73 -15.97
N ILE A 239 4.25 17.03 -15.85
CA ILE A 239 4.74 16.09 -16.84
C ILE A 239 3.72 14.97 -17.09
N HIS A 240 3.12 14.42 -16.04
CA HIS A 240 2.08 13.42 -16.17
C HIS A 240 0.83 13.98 -16.88
N ASP A 241 0.34 15.15 -16.45
CA ASP A 241 -0.87 15.79 -16.98
C ASP A 241 -0.73 16.16 -18.47
N TRP A 242 0.47 16.52 -18.93
CA TRP A 242 0.77 16.79 -20.33
C TRP A 242 1.12 15.54 -21.15
N SER A 243 1.17 14.37 -20.52
CA SER A 243 1.52 13.11 -21.18
C SER A 243 0.30 12.42 -21.81
N PRO A 244 0.52 11.46 -22.75
CA PRO A 244 -0.56 10.60 -23.23
C PRO A 244 -1.22 9.75 -22.14
N ARG A 245 -0.55 9.61 -20.97
CA ARG A 245 -1.02 8.83 -19.82
C ARG A 245 -1.81 9.67 -18.79
N HIS A 246 -2.20 10.92 -19.10
CA HIS A 246 -2.88 11.84 -18.18
C HIS A 246 -4.19 11.31 -17.57
N ARG A 247 -4.86 10.34 -18.24
CA ARG A 247 -6.08 9.66 -17.75
C ARG A 247 -5.80 8.38 -16.98
N LYS A 248 -4.54 8.00 -16.85
CA LYS A 248 -4.10 6.80 -16.14
C LYS A 248 -3.56 7.19 -14.76
N PRO A 249 -3.39 6.24 -13.83
CA PRO A 249 -2.93 6.58 -12.48
C PRO A 249 -1.54 7.23 -12.48
N LEU A 250 -1.38 8.27 -11.64
CA LEU A 250 -0.09 8.76 -11.17
C LEU A 250 0.10 8.28 -9.73
N VAL A 251 0.86 7.22 -9.55
CA VAL A 251 1.18 6.69 -8.21
C VAL A 251 2.42 7.39 -7.69
N ARG A 252 2.37 7.89 -6.44
CA ARG A 252 3.48 8.60 -5.80
C ARG A 252 4.03 7.80 -4.65
N VAL A 253 5.36 7.79 -4.55
CA VAL A 253 6.09 7.13 -3.47
C VAL A 253 7.21 8.04 -3.02
N ASN A 254 7.22 8.41 -1.75
CA ASN A 254 8.36 9.05 -1.14
C ASN A 254 9.24 7.97 -0.51
N CYS A 255 10.45 7.79 -1.05
CA CYS A 255 11.36 6.72 -0.63
C CYS A 255 11.92 6.94 0.78
N ALA A 256 11.99 8.20 1.25
CA ALA A 256 12.44 8.54 2.60
C ALA A 256 11.37 8.35 3.68
N ALA A 257 10.09 8.23 3.30
CA ALA A 257 8.97 8.15 4.26
C ALA A 257 8.83 6.76 4.92
N PHE A 258 9.46 5.74 4.38
CA PHE A 258 9.34 4.35 4.85
C PHE A 258 10.64 3.88 5.52
N PRO A 259 10.56 3.08 6.59
CA PRO A 259 11.70 2.32 7.07
C PRO A 259 12.28 1.45 5.96
N ALA A 260 13.62 1.28 5.93
CA ALA A 260 14.33 0.58 4.85
C ALA A 260 13.73 -0.80 4.49
N GLY A 261 13.27 -1.58 5.48
CA GLY A 261 12.66 -2.91 5.24
C GLY A 261 11.24 -2.87 4.67
N LEU A 262 10.54 -1.71 4.67
CA LEU A 262 9.17 -1.59 4.16
C LEU A 262 9.12 -0.97 2.76
N VAL A 263 10.13 -0.18 2.36
CA VAL A 263 10.19 0.44 1.01
C VAL A 263 10.06 -0.61 -0.08
N GLU A 264 10.76 -1.72 0.08
CA GLU A 264 10.77 -2.83 -0.88
C GLU A 264 9.39 -3.47 -1.01
N SER A 265 8.74 -3.78 0.13
CA SER A 265 7.40 -4.35 0.17
C SER A 265 6.33 -3.41 -0.40
N GLU A 266 6.43 -2.10 -0.17
CA GLU A 266 5.51 -1.12 -0.73
C GLU A 266 5.70 -0.97 -2.25
N LEU A 267 6.93 -0.92 -2.75
CA LEU A 267 7.21 -0.74 -4.16
C LEU A 267 6.85 -1.97 -5.01
N PHE A 268 7.29 -3.15 -4.57
CA PHE A 268 7.21 -4.38 -5.38
C PHE A 268 6.11 -5.34 -4.94
N GLY A 269 5.50 -5.11 -3.76
CA GLY A 269 4.50 -6.02 -3.20
C GLY A 269 5.12 -7.25 -2.54
N HIS A 270 4.28 -8.05 -1.90
CA HIS A 270 4.70 -9.27 -1.23
C HIS A 270 3.63 -10.37 -1.30
N GLU A 271 4.07 -11.61 -1.28
CA GLU A 271 3.22 -12.77 -1.11
C GLU A 271 3.01 -13.08 0.38
N ARG A 272 1.98 -13.85 0.69
CA ARG A 272 1.69 -14.29 2.05
C ARG A 272 2.89 -15.04 2.64
N GLY A 273 3.33 -14.66 3.84
CA GLY A 273 4.46 -15.29 4.53
C GLY A 273 5.84 -14.81 4.07
N ALA A 274 5.95 -13.77 3.26
CA ALA A 274 7.23 -13.23 2.79
C ALA A 274 8.13 -12.69 3.92
N PHE A 275 7.51 -12.19 5.00
CA PHE A 275 8.20 -11.72 6.22
C PHE A 275 7.26 -11.83 7.43
N THR A 276 7.78 -11.63 8.65
CA THR A 276 6.98 -11.63 9.89
C THR A 276 5.97 -10.50 9.87
N GLY A 277 4.67 -10.84 9.80
CA GLY A 277 3.56 -9.88 9.65
C GLY A 277 2.95 -9.81 8.23
N ALA A 278 3.46 -10.59 7.27
CA ALA A 278 2.86 -10.73 5.93
C ALA A 278 1.69 -11.74 5.94
N ASP A 279 0.60 -11.39 6.60
CA ASP A 279 -0.57 -12.27 6.76
C ASP A 279 -1.33 -12.49 5.44
N ARG A 280 -1.24 -11.55 4.50
CA ARG A 280 -1.91 -11.56 3.19
C ARG A 280 -0.95 -11.10 2.11
N ALA A 281 -1.16 -11.56 0.87
CA ALA A 281 -0.47 -11.01 -0.30
C ALA A 281 -0.93 -9.57 -0.57
N ARG A 282 0.01 -8.69 -0.96
CA ARG A 282 -0.27 -7.29 -1.30
C ARG A 282 0.44 -6.89 -2.59
N GLU A 283 -0.31 -6.25 -3.49
CA GLU A 283 0.23 -5.65 -4.71
C GLU A 283 1.15 -4.46 -4.41
N GLY A 284 2.24 -4.34 -5.16
CA GLY A 284 3.18 -3.23 -5.06
C GLY A 284 2.73 -1.98 -5.82
N ARG A 285 3.41 -0.86 -5.56
CA ARG A 285 3.15 0.42 -6.23
C ARG A 285 3.40 0.36 -7.73
N PHE A 286 4.32 -0.45 -8.21
CA PHE A 286 4.53 -0.68 -9.63
C PHE A 286 3.33 -1.35 -10.31
N GLU A 287 2.70 -2.31 -9.64
CA GLU A 287 1.50 -2.96 -10.16
C GLU A 287 0.32 -1.98 -10.19
N LEU A 288 0.15 -1.17 -9.13
CA LEU A 288 -0.88 -0.12 -9.06
C LEU A 288 -0.69 0.97 -10.12
N ALA A 289 0.55 1.23 -10.54
CA ALA A 289 0.87 2.21 -11.57
C ALA A 289 0.79 1.64 -13.00
N HIS A 290 0.37 0.38 -13.17
CA HIS A 290 0.33 -0.27 -14.48
C HIS A 290 -0.48 0.54 -15.53
N GLY A 291 0.10 0.75 -16.70
CA GLY A 291 -0.45 1.60 -17.77
C GLY A 291 -0.33 3.11 -17.50
N GLY A 292 0.12 3.53 -16.32
CA GLY A 292 0.22 4.91 -15.86
C GLY A 292 1.66 5.40 -15.63
N THR A 293 1.83 6.20 -14.56
CA THR A 293 3.11 6.82 -14.19
C THR A 293 3.40 6.55 -12.71
N LEU A 294 4.63 6.20 -12.37
CA LEU A 294 5.14 6.12 -11.01
C LEU A 294 6.09 7.29 -10.76
N PHE A 295 5.80 8.08 -9.75
CA PHE A 295 6.67 9.14 -9.26
C PHE A 295 7.38 8.68 -7.99
N LEU A 296 8.73 8.65 -8.05
CA LEU A 296 9.62 8.27 -6.95
C LEU A 296 10.29 9.53 -6.41
N ASP A 297 9.84 10.02 -5.26
CA ASP A 297 10.45 11.17 -4.59
C ASP A 297 11.56 10.71 -3.64
N GLU A 298 12.61 11.54 -3.51
CA GLU A 298 13.81 11.30 -2.71
C GLU A 298 14.48 9.95 -3.03
N ILE A 299 14.67 9.68 -4.34
CA ILE A 299 15.24 8.40 -4.83
C ILE A 299 16.64 8.11 -4.27
N GLY A 300 17.40 9.15 -3.88
CA GLY A 300 18.71 9.03 -3.27
C GLY A 300 18.74 8.32 -1.93
N GLU A 301 17.58 8.28 -1.22
CA GLU A 301 17.43 7.65 0.09
C GLU A 301 17.05 6.15 0.01
N MET A 302 16.97 5.61 -1.22
CA MET A 302 16.58 4.21 -1.44
C MET A 302 17.69 3.24 -1.05
N PRO A 303 17.42 2.16 -0.28
CA PRO A 303 18.40 1.14 0.07
C PRO A 303 18.99 0.43 -1.17
N LEU A 304 20.27 0.06 -1.14
CA LEU A 304 20.98 -0.59 -2.26
C LEU A 304 20.30 -1.87 -2.80
N GLU A 305 19.71 -2.67 -1.92
CA GLU A 305 18.98 -3.87 -2.30
C GLU A 305 17.74 -3.53 -3.14
N THR A 306 17.01 -2.50 -2.71
CA THR A 306 15.83 -1.97 -3.42
C THR A 306 16.21 -1.34 -4.76
N GLN A 307 17.38 -0.64 -4.82
CA GLN A 307 17.93 -0.08 -6.06
C GLN A 307 18.18 -1.16 -7.13
N ALA A 308 18.68 -2.35 -6.74
CA ALA A 308 18.93 -3.45 -7.65
C ALA A 308 17.62 -3.99 -8.27
N LYS A 309 16.54 -4.08 -7.49
CA LYS A 309 15.21 -4.49 -7.99
C LYS A 309 14.60 -3.42 -8.89
N LEU A 310 14.72 -2.15 -8.50
CA LEU A 310 14.26 -1.04 -9.34
C LEU A 310 14.93 -1.05 -10.73
N LEU A 311 16.23 -1.32 -10.78
CA LEU A 311 16.96 -1.42 -12.06
C LEU A 311 16.35 -2.49 -12.97
N ARG A 312 16.01 -3.69 -12.44
CA ARG A 312 15.35 -4.76 -13.21
C ARG A 312 14.00 -4.29 -13.78
N VAL A 313 13.19 -3.61 -12.96
CA VAL A 313 11.90 -3.09 -13.46
C VAL A 313 12.11 -2.06 -14.58
N LEU A 314 13.09 -1.17 -14.47
CA LEU A 314 13.40 -0.17 -15.49
C LEU A 314 13.99 -0.77 -16.78
N GLN A 315 14.61 -1.95 -16.71
CA GLN A 315 15.20 -2.64 -17.87
C GLN A 315 14.19 -3.55 -18.57
N ASP A 316 13.53 -4.42 -17.80
CA ASP A 316 12.77 -5.55 -18.31
C ASP A 316 11.25 -5.36 -18.20
N GLY A 317 10.79 -4.37 -17.42
CA GLY A 317 9.37 -4.18 -17.11
C GLY A 317 8.80 -5.31 -16.24
N MET A 318 9.64 -5.97 -15.43
CA MET A 318 9.25 -7.10 -14.60
C MET A 318 9.41 -6.77 -13.13
N VAL A 319 8.38 -7.06 -12.33
CA VAL A 319 8.33 -6.86 -10.89
C VAL A 319 8.41 -8.21 -10.19
N ASP A 320 9.39 -8.39 -9.31
CA ASP A 320 9.50 -9.55 -8.43
C ASP A 320 8.91 -9.20 -7.06
N ARG A 321 7.74 -9.78 -6.71
CA ARG A 321 7.17 -9.65 -5.37
C ARG A 321 8.07 -10.32 -4.33
N LEU A 322 8.12 -9.78 -3.11
CA LEU A 322 8.81 -10.43 -2.01
C LEU A 322 8.18 -11.80 -1.72
N GLY A 323 9.00 -12.85 -1.68
CA GLY A 323 8.53 -14.22 -1.51
C GLY A 323 7.79 -14.81 -2.71
N GLY A 324 7.63 -14.05 -3.81
CA GLY A 324 6.99 -14.50 -5.04
C GLY A 324 7.89 -15.42 -5.89
N LYS A 325 7.27 -16.35 -6.62
CA LYS A 325 7.98 -17.29 -7.52
C LYS A 325 7.93 -16.86 -8.98
N GLN A 326 7.00 -15.99 -9.34
CA GLN A 326 6.80 -15.57 -10.72
C GLN A 326 6.83 -14.04 -10.81
N PRO A 327 7.61 -13.46 -11.74
CA PRO A 327 7.63 -12.03 -11.99
C PRO A 327 6.33 -11.55 -12.64
N VAL A 328 5.88 -10.36 -12.29
CA VAL A 328 4.71 -9.70 -12.86
C VAL A 328 5.15 -8.66 -13.88
N ARG A 329 4.61 -8.71 -15.09
CA ARG A 329 4.92 -7.74 -16.13
C ARG A 329 4.13 -6.45 -15.94
N VAL A 330 4.83 -5.31 -15.93
CA VAL A 330 4.24 -3.98 -15.78
C VAL A 330 4.69 -3.04 -16.90
N ASP A 331 3.79 -2.15 -17.33
CA ASP A 331 4.09 -1.03 -18.23
C ASP A 331 3.91 0.28 -17.44
N VAL A 332 5.01 0.84 -16.93
CA VAL A 332 4.98 2.03 -16.06
C VAL A 332 6.00 3.04 -16.54
N ARG A 333 5.57 4.29 -16.75
CA ARG A 333 6.48 5.41 -16.93
C ARG A 333 7.03 5.86 -15.57
N VAL A 334 8.34 6.01 -15.45
CA VAL A 334 8.98 6.43 -14.19
C VAL A 334 9.44 7.89 -14.27
N ILE A 335 9.08 8.66 -13.25
CA ILE A 335 9.61 9.99 -12.97
C ILE A 335 10.26 9.90 -11.58
N ALA A 336 11.54 10.21 -11.46
CA ALA A 336 12.27 10.19 -10.19
C ALA A 336 12.66 11.61 -9.78
N ALA A 337 12.71 11.89 -8.47
CA ALA A 337 13.16 13.17 -7.95
C ALA A 337 14.11 12.96 -6.77
N THR A 338 15.06 13.89 -6.62
CA THR A 338 15.98 13.90 -5.49
C THR A 338 16.54 15.30 -5.24
N ASN A 339 16.92 15.56 -3.98
CA ASN A 339 17.71 16.71 -3.56
C ASN A 339 19.21 16.35 -3.40
N SER A 340 19.54 15.05 -3.46
CA SER A 340 20.89 14.54 -3.26
C SER A 340 21.72 14.61 -4.54
N GLU A 341 23.03 14.84 -4.40
CA GLU A 341 23.99 14.77 -5.51
C GLU A 341 24.33 13.31 -5.85
N LEU A 342 23.50 12.67 -6.69
CA LEU A 342 23.65 11.26 -7.06
C LEU A 342 25.05 10.89 -7.58
N PRO A 343 25.80 11.74 -8.34
CA PRO A 343 27.18 11.43 -8.72
C PRO A 343 28.13 11.28 -7.53
N VAL A 344 27.89 12.01 -6.44
CA VAL A 344 28.65 11.88 -5.19
C VAL A 344 28.24 10.57 -4.48
N ALA A 345 26.95 10.31 -4.35
CA ALA A 345 26.44 9.08 -3.76
C ALA A 345 26.94 7.81 -4.49
N VAL A 346 27.11 7.87 -5.83
CA VAL A 346 27.72 6.78 -6.60
C VAL A 346 29.19 6.57 -6.22
N LYS A 347 29.97 7.64 -6.04
CA LYS A 347 31.39 7.55 -5.61
C LYS A 347 31.53 7.01 -4.20
N GLU A 348 30.59 7.35 -3.31
CA GLU A 348 30.54 6.89 -1.92
C GLU A 348 29.98 5.46 -1.79
N GLY A 349 29.46 4.88 -2.88
CA GLY A 349 28.89 3.53 -2.89
C GLY A 349 27.50 3.42 -2.25
N THR A 350 26.83 4.53 -1.95
CA THR A 350 25.47 4.58 -1.40
C THR A 350 24.41 4.54 -2.49
N PHE A 351 24.80 4.82 -3.75
CA PHE A 351 23.91 4.70 -4.93
C PHE A 351 24.61 3.92 -6.05
N ARG A 352 23.87 3.04 -6.74
CA ARG A 352 24.42 2.21 -7.82
C ARG A 352 24.64 3.02 -9.10
N ALA A 353 25.80 2.87 -9.71
CA ALA A 353 26.12 3.55 -10.98
C ALA A 353 25.22 3.14 -12.15
N ASP A 354 24.86 1.84 -12.24
CA ASP A 354 24.01 1.31 -13.30
C ASP A 354 22.58 1.89 -13.21
N LEU A 355 22.03 2.01 -12.01
CA LEU A 355 20.71 2.65 -11.79
C LEU A 355 20.78 4.16 -12.10
N PHE A 356 21.84 4.85 -11.68
CA PHE A 356 22.01 6.27 -11.99
C PHE A 356 21.93 6.55 -13.49
N TYR A 357 22.66 5.81 -14.33
CA TYR A 357 22.62 5.99 -15.78
C TYR A 357 21.24 5.64 -16.37
N ARG A 358 20.51 4.70 -15.79
CA ARG A 358 19.16 4.34 -16.25
C ARG A 358 18.09 5.37 -15.86
N LEU A 359 18.27 6.08 -14.75
CA LEU A 359 17.39 7.17 -14.31
C LEU A 359 17.72 8.50 -14.99
N ASN A 360 19.00 8.78 -15.20
CA ASN A 360 19.52 10.06 -15.72
C ASN A 360 19.46 10.12 -17.26
N VAL A 361 18.32 9.74 -17.84
CA VAL A 361 18.10 9.82 -19.31
C VAL A 361 17.68 11.23 -19.70
N PHE A 362 16.77 11.84 -18.94
CA PHE A 362 16.32 13.21 -19.14
C PHE A 362 16.36 13.97 -17.80
N PRO A 363 17.48 14.63 -17.48
CA PRO A 363 17.57 15.41 -16.25
C PRO A 363 16.88 16.76 -16.39
N LEU A 364 16.08 17.13 -15.35
CA LEU A 364 15.47 18.43 -15.18
C LEU A 364 16.00 19.05 -13.89
N LEU A 365 16.72 20.15 -13.98
CA LEU A 365 17.25 20.87 -12.81
C LEU A 365 16.29 22.00 -12.42
N LEU A 366 15.66 21.91 -11.27
CA LEU A 366 14.83 22.98 -10.71
C LEU A 366 15.71 23.97 -9.95
N PRO A 367 15.69 25.25 -10.35
CA PRO A 367 16.45 26.28 -9.67
C PRO A 367 15.90 26.52 -8.25
N PRO A 368 16.76 26.75 -7.25
CA PRO A 368 16.32 27.19 -5.94
C PRO A 368 15.68 28.60 -6.03
N LEU A 369 14.82 28.93 -5.05
CA LEU A 369 14.03 30.15 -5.09
C LEU A 369 14.89 31.43 -5.12
N ARG A 370 16.07 31.41 -4.50
CA ARG A 370 17.03 32.52 -4.55
C ARG A 370 17.55 32.86 -5.95
N ASP A 371 17.58 31.88 -6.86
CA ASP A 371 18.03 32.07 -8.25
C ASP A 371 16.88 32.47 -9.20
N ARG A 372 15.64 32.56 -8.65
CA ARG A 372 14.42 33.01 -9.33
C ARG A 372 13.62 33.98 -8.46
N SER A 373 14.30 34.91 -7.82
CA SER A 373 13.70 35.88 -6.88
C SER A 373 12.57 36.72 -7.52
N GLU A 374 12.56 36.85 -8.86
CA GLU A 374 11.49 37.49 -9.63
C GLU A 374 10.13 36.79 -9.49
N ASP A 375 10.10 35.50 -9.12
CA ASP A 375 8.89 34.72 -8.95
C ASP A 375 8.29 34.92 -7.54
N ILE A 376 9.06 35.44 -6.57
CA ILE A 376 8.63 35.55 -5.16
C ILE A 376 7.36 36.40 -5.00
N PRO A 377 7.23 37.58 -5.62
CA PRO A 377 6.01 38.39 -5.45
C PRO A 377 4.75 37.66 -5.93
N GLU A 378 4.84 36.96 -7.06
CA GLU A 378 3.72 36.24 -7.64
C GLU A 378 3.36 35.01 -6.81
N LEU A 379 4.36 34.25 -6.36
CA LEU A 379 4.16 33.12 -5.45
C LEU A 379 3.56 33.56 -4.11
N ALA A 380 4.07 34.64 -3.51
CA ALA A 380 3.54 35.18 -2.27
C ALA A 380 2.07 35.63 -2.39
N GLN A 381 1.73 36.28 -3.49
CA GLN A 381 0.34 36.70 -3.78
C GLN A 381 -0.56 35.49 -4.06
N HIS A 382 -0.06 34.45 -4.72
CA HIS A 382 -0.77 33.20 -4.94
C HIS A 382 -1.12 32.52 -3.60
N PHE A 383 -0.14 32.34 -2.71
CA PHE A 383 -0.36 31.75 -1.39
C PHE A 383 -1.28 32.62 -0.52
N LEU A 384 -1.11 33.94 -0.56
CA LEU A 384 -2.01 34.85 0.15
C LEU A 384 -3.47 34.63 -0.26
N LYS A 385 -3.77 34.61 -1.57
CA LYS A 385 -5.12 34.34 -2.08
C LYS A 385 -5.65 32.99 -1.62
N GLN A 386 -4.84 31.95 -1.72
CA GLN A 386 -5.20 30.59 -1.30
C GLN A 386 -5.57 30.52 0.19
N TYR A 387 -4.73 31.10 1.06
CA TYR A 387 -4.96 31.08 2.50
C TYR A 387 -6.07 32.03 2.95
N CYS A 388 -6.26 33.16 2.27
CA CYS A 388 -7.40 34.03 2.51
C CYS A 388 -8.75 33.32 2.27
N LEU A 389 -8.84 32.52 1.21
CA LEU A 389 -10.01 31.67 0.96
C LEU A 389 -10.16 30.58 2.04
N LYS A 390 -9.07 29.92 2.40
CA LYS A 390 -9.05 28.82 3.39
C LYS A 390 -9.48 29.27 4.78
N PHE A 391 -9.04 30.48 5.20
CA PHE A 391 -9.29 31.01 6.54
C PHE A 391 -10.46 32.01 6.58
N ASN A 392 -11.15 32.23 5.47
CA ASN A 392 -12.22 33.20 5.31
C ASN A 392 -11.80 34.61 5.79
N ARG A 393 -10.60 35.05 5.36
CA ARG A 393 -10.04 36.36 5.68
C ARG A 393 -10.06 37.30 4.49
N LEU A 394 -10.25 38.60 4.76
CA LEU A 394 -10.29 39.68 3.75
C LEU A 394 -8.91 40.40 3.67
N CYS A 395 -7.83 39.61 3.44
CA CYS A 395 -6.52 40.22 3.17
C CYS A 395 -6.30 40.26 1.66
N LYS A 396 -6.08 41.41 1.07
CA LYS A 396 -6.07 41.59 -0.39
C LYS A 396 -4.67 41.75 -0.97
N ASP A 397 -3.69 42.20 -0.16
CA ASP A 397 -2.39 42.57 -0.68
C ASP A 397 -1.28 42.41 0.36
N ILE A 398 -0.04 42.42 -0.12
CA ILE A 398 1.19 42.39 0.70
C ILE A 398 1.81 43.77 0.60
N ASP A 399 2.26 44.39 1.70
CA ASP A 399 2.89 45.69 1.66
C ASP A 399 4.24 45.65 0.91
N GLN A 400 4.63 46.78 0.33
CA GLN A 400 5.82 46.85 -0.50
C GLN A 400 7.10 46.56 0.27
N GLU A 401 7.21 46.96 1.53
CA GLU A 401 8.35 46.72 2.38
C GLU A 401 8.50 45.21 2.70
N SER A 402 7.39 44.52 2.92
CA SER A 402 7.37 43.05 3.10
C SER A 402 7.79 42.33 1.81
N LEU A 403 7.33 42.76 0.63
CA LEU A 403 7.76 42.16 -0.63
C LEU A 403 9.28 42.32 -0.85
N GLU A 404 9.83 43.50 -0.58
CA GLU A 404 11.29 43.72 -0.68
C GLU A 404 12.08 42.83 0.28
N ARG A 405 11.60 42.62 1.51
CA ARG A 405 12.22 41.69 2.48
C ARG A 405 12.15 40.25 1.97
N LEU A 406 10.99 39.81 1.48
CA LEU A 406 10.81 38.49 0.90
C LEU A 406 11.77 38.23 -0.27
N MET A 407 11.98 39.23 -1.15
CA MET A 407 12.88 39.11 -2.30
C MET A 407 14.37 39.04 -1.91
N ARG A 408 14.75 39.64 -0.78
CA ARG A 408 16.17 39.62 -0.28
C ARG A 408 16.53 38.40 0.54
N TYR A 409 15.53 37.64 1.01
CA TYR A 409 15.77 36.47 1.85
C TYR A 409 16.28 35.29 1.02
N ALA A 410 17.15 34.46 1.60
CA ALA A 410 17.84 33.39 0.88
C ALA A 410 17.01 32.12 0.63
N TRP A 411 15.89 31.95 1.32
CA TRP A 411 14.94 30.85 1.19
C TRP A 411 15.57 29.45 1.23
N PRO A 412 16.25 29.05 2.32
CA PRO A 412 16.85 27.72 2.41
C PRO A 412 15.83 26.57 2.29
N GLY A 413 14.55 26.80 2.63
CA GLY A 413 13.46 25.87 2.43
C GLY A 413 12.63 26.14 1.17
N ASN A 414 13.12 27.00 0.28
CA ASN A 414 12.55 27.33 -1.03
C ASN A 414 11.06 27.74 -0.97
N VAL A 415 10.25 27.27 -1.92
CA VAL A 415 8.82 27.61 -2.05
C VAL A 415 7.99 27.13 -0.85
N ARG A 416 8.35 25.96 -0.28
CA ARG A 416 7.68 25.42 0.93
C ARG A 416 7.90 26.33 2.14
N GLU A 417 9.06 26.93 2.29
CA GLU A 417 9.31 27.90 3.35
C GLU A 417 8.56 29.20 3.12
N LEU A 418 8.55 29.73 1.88
CA LEU A 418 7.75 30.89 1.51
C LEU A 418 6.27 30.69 1.82
N GLU A 419 5.69 29.57 1.43
CA GLU A 419 4.32 29.19 1.72
C GLU A 419 4.02 29.24 3.22
N ASN A 420 4.87 28.60 4.05
CA ASN A 420 4.74 28.59 5.49
C ASN A 420 4.86 29.99 6.13
N VAL A 421 5.73 30.84 5.58
CA VAL A 421 5.91 32.22 6.04
C VAL A 421 4.66 33.05 5.77
N ILE A 422 4.09 32.94 4.57
CA ILE A 422 2.86 33.65 4.21
C ILE A 422 1.67 33.15 5.05
N GLU A 423 1.52 31.85 5.25
CA GLU A 423 0.47 31.27 6.13
C GLU A 423 0.60 31.80 7.56
N ARG A 424 1.79 31.79 8.14
CA ARG A 424 2.05 32.29 9.48
C ARG A 424 1.80 33.79 9.60
N ALA A 425 2.29 34.58 8.65
CA ALA A 425 2.08 36.02 8.62
C ALA A 425 0.59 36.35 8.55
N LEU A 426 -0.19 35.62 7.76
CA LEU A 426 -1.63 35.80 7.66
C LEU A 426 -2.36 35.45 8.95
N ILE A 427 -1.95 34.39 9.68
CA ILE A 427 -2.51 34.02 10.97
C ILE A 427 -2.29 35.12 12.00
N LEU A 428 -1.10 35.73 12.02
CA LEU A 428 -0.72 36.79 12.98
C LEU A 428 -1.28 38.17 12.59
N SER A 429 -1.56 38.42 11.30
CA SER A 429 -2.08 39.69 10.82
C SER A 429 -3.51 39.92 11.22
N ARG A 430 -3.84 41.18 11.60
CA ARG A 430 -5.22 41.65 11.91
C ARG A 430 -5.76 42.66 10.89
N GLY A 431 -4.96 43.06 9.91
CA GLY A 431 -5.30 44.07 8.92
C GLY A 431 -5.74 43.54 7.56
N SER A 432 -6.12 44.45 6.65
CA SER A 432 -6.45 44.13 5.24
C SER A 432 -5.21 44.00 4.34
N VAL A 433 -4.03 44.37 4.82
CA VAL A 433 -2.74 44.26 4.15
C VAL A 433 -1.82 43.39 4.99
N LEU A 434 -1.20 42.40 4.35
CA LEU A 434 -0.27 41.48 5.00
C LEU A 434 1.07 42.18 5.20
N ARG A 435 1.56 42.12 6.45
CA ARG A 435 2.91 42.54 6.82
C ARG A 435 3.72 41.32 7.25
N VAL A 436 4.95 41.22 6.73
CA VAL A 436 5.89 40.15 7.04
C VAL A 436 7.06 40.76 7.79
N ASP A 437 7.08 40.59 9.11
CA ASP A 437 8.16 41.11 9.97
C ASP A 437 9.37 40.17 9.95
N GLU A 438 10.56 40.71 10.24
CA GLU A 438 11.81 39.92 10.34
C GLU A 438 11.72 38.76 11.32
N GLN A 439 10.92 38.90 12.38
CA GLN A 439 10.69 37.82 13.35
C GLN A 439 9.96 36.62 12.73
N VAL A 440 9.11 36.83 11.72
CA VAL A 440 8.43 35.77 10.98
C VAL A 440 9.39 35.05 10.02
N LEU A 441 10.33 35.78 9.42
CA LEU A 441 11.38 35.25 8.56
C LEU A 441 12.48 34.51 9.34
N GLY A 442 12.90 35.04 10.50
CA GLY A 442 14.08 34.60 11.25
C GLY A 442 13.86 33.46 12.24
N SER A 443 12.61 33.06 12.55
CA SER A 443 12.34 32.13 13.65
C SER A 443 12.83 30.68 13.43
N ARG A 444 13.35 30.33 12.24
CA ARG A 444 13.93 29.01 11.94
C ARG A 444 15.38 29.04 11.46
N ALA A 445 15.89 30.16 10.96
CA ALA A 445 17.28 30.26 10.53
C ALA A 445 18.28 30.07 11.70
N SER A 446 17.86 30.36 12.94
CA SER A 446 18.67 30.10 14.16
C SER A 446 18.68 28.63 14.60
N SER A 447 17.79 27.76 14.07
CA SER A 447 17.73 26.35 14.51
C SER A 447 18.28 25.34 13.50
N ILE A 448 18.59 25.75 12.26
CA ILE A 448 19.07 24.83 11.21
C ILE A 448 20.53 25.08 10.85
N ALA A 449 21.15 26.17 11.32
CA ALA A 449 22.61 26.28 11.37
C ALA A 449 23.19 25.46 12.55
N ALA A 450 22.65 24.28 12.82
CA ALA A 450 23.32 23.27 13.60
C ALA A 450 24.31 22.60 12.66
N SER A 451 25.57 23.03 12.74
CA SER A 451 26.76 22.29 12.31
C SER A 451 26.58 20.79 12.61
N PRO A 452 27.23 19.89 11.83
CA PRO A 452 27.20 18.45 12.08
C PRO A 452 27.51 18.18 13.57
N PRO A 453 27.06 17.05 14.13
CA PRO A 453 27.17 16.77 15.56
C PRO A 453 28.61 16.94 15.99
N ALA A 454 28.90 18.10 16.59
CA ALA A 454 30.16 18.35 17.24
C ALA A 454 30.25 17.33 18.39
N ASP A 455 31.46 16.77 18.59
CA ASP A 455 31.78 15.96 19.76
C ASP A 455 31.14 16.60 21.02
N LEU A 456 30.59 15.81 21.90
CA LEU A 456 29.90 16.25 23.12
C LEU A 456 30.76 17.30 23.87
N LYS A 457 32.07 17.17 23.82
CA LYS A 457 33.03 18.13 24.38
C LYS A 457 32.97 19.51 23.73
N GLU A 458 32.76 19.60 22.43
CA GLU A 458 32.70 20.88 21.70
C GLU A 458 31.34 21.57 21.94
N VAL A 459 30.24 20.81 22.07
CA VAL A 459 28.93 21.35 22.48
C VAL A 459 28.99 21.91 23.88
N GLU A 460 29.58 21.18 24.82
CA GLU A 460 29.79 21.61 26.20
C GLU A 460 30.69 22.85 26.26
N ARG A 461 31.79 22.88 25.56
CA ARG A 461 32.70 24.03 25.43
C ARG A 461 31.95 25.27 24.95
N ARG A 462 31.18 25.17 23.89
CA ARG A 462 30.41 26.28 23.31
C ARG A 462 29.38 26.83 24.30
N HIS A 463 28.66 25.94 24.95
CA HIS A 463 27.60 26.31 25.93
C HIS A 463 28.19 27.01 27.16
N ILE A 464 29.36 26.53 27.69
CA ILE A 464 30.06 27.17 28.80
C ILE A 464 30.55 28.57 28.37
N LEU A 465 31.12 28.70 27.17
CA LEU A 465 31.62 29.98 26.68
C LEU A 465 30.53 31.02 26.53
N GLN A 466 29.39 30.62 25.92
CA GLN A 466 28.20 31.48 25.80
C GLN A 466 27.72 31.98 27.16
N THR A 467 27.61 31.06 28.11
CA THR A 467 27.11 31.43 29.45
C THR A 467 28.11 32.36 30.19
N LEU A 468 29.41 32.14 30.04
CA LEU A 468 30.43 33.03 30.61
C LEU A 468 30.38 34.44 29.97
N THR A 469 30.14 34.53 28.69
CA THR A 469 30.00 35.83 27.98
C THR A 469 28.72 36.55 28.45
N LEU A 470 27.61 35.85 28.58
CA LEU A 470 26.32 36.40 29.05
C LEU A 470 26.39 36.87 30.52
N THR A 471 27.28 36.32 31.31
CA THR A 471 27.45 36.68 32.74
C THR A 471 28.68 37.56 33.00
N ASP A 472 29.25 38.16 31.96
CA ASP A 472 30.48 38.98 32.01
C ASP A 472 31.61 38.30 32.77
N TRP A 473 31.78 36.97 32.56
CA TRP A 473 32.76 36.10 33.20
C TRP A 473 32.60 36.01 34.76
N HIS A 474 31.45 36.37 35.29
CA HIS A 474 31.10 36.14 36.70
C HIS A 474 30.78 34.68 36.92
N ILE A 475 31.60 33.96 37.70
CA ILE A 475 31.43 32.51 37.91
C ILE A 475 30.52 32.24 39.09
N GLU A 476 30.58 32.97 40.17
CA GLU A 476 29.88 32.73 41.45
C GLU A 476 28.71 33.68 41.67
N GLY A 477 27.86 33.35 42.66
CA GLY A 477 26.65 34.13 43.00
C GLY A 477 25.38 33.73 42.25
N PRO A 478 24.23 34.27 42.68
CA PRO A 478 22.90 33.88 42.13
C PRO A 478 22.74 34.19 40.64
N SER A 479 23.44 35.18 40.10
CA SER A 479 23.47 35.55 38.68
C SER A 479 24.73 35.08 37.97
N GLY A 480 25.61 34.29 38.60
CA GLY A 480 26.85 33.80 38.02
C GLY A 480 26.64 32.63 37.04
N ALA A 481 27.68 32.39 36.22
CA ALA A 481 27.66 31.33 35.18
C ALA A 481 27.44 29.94 35.77
N ALA A 482 27.95 29.65 36.97
CA ALA A 482 27.79 28.35 37.63
C ALA A 482 26.34 28.11 37.99
N ALA A 483 25.62 29.10 38.54
CA ALA A 483 24.22 29.02 38.88
C ALA A 483 23.35 28.82 37.60
N ARG A 484 23.63 29.54 36.52
CA ARG A 484 22.94 29.41 35.22
C ARG A 484 23.16 28.07 34.55
N LEU A 485 24.35 27.47 34.70
CA LEU A 485 24.66 26.13 34.16
C LEU A 485 24.24 24.99 35.07
N GLY A 486 23.72 25.29 36.26
CA GLY A 486 23.28 24.27 37.23
C GLY A 486 24.40 23.38 37.76
N ILE A 487 25.66 23.89 37.77
CA ILE A 487 26.82 23.15 38.26
C ILE A 487 27.58 23.93 39.36
N PRO A 488 28.30 23.21 40.24
CA PRO A 488 29.10 23.87 41.27
C PRO A 488 30.18 24.76 40.65
N PRO A 489 30.53 25.92 41.25
CA PRO A 489 31.61 26.81 40.76
C PRO A 489 32.98 26.13 40.58
N SER A 490 33.32 25.18 41.44
CA SER A 490 34.52 24.36 41.35
C SER A 490 34.57 23.51 40.10
N THR A 491 33.39 22.90 39.73
CA THR A 491 33.26 22.11 38.53
C THR A 491 33.39 22.97 37.26
N LEU A 492 32.77 24.18 37.27
CA LEU A 492 32.88 25.10 36.15
C LEU A 492 34.36 25.54 35.95
N ARG A 493 35.08 25.87 37.01
CA ARG A 493 36.52 26.22 36.94
C ARG A 493 37.36 25.07 36.37
N SER A 494 37.12 23.85 36.84
CA SER A 494 37.77 22.63 36.30
C SER A 494 37.56 22.48 34.78
N ARG A 495 36.32 22.63 34.32
CA ARG A 495 35.94 22.57 32.91
C ARG A 495 36.53 23.69 32.10
N MET A 496 36.56 24.93 32.61
CA MET A 496 37.22 26.07 31.98
C MET A 496 38.72 25.79 31.77
N LYS A 497 39.38 25.24 32.78
CA LYS A 497 40.79 24.84 32.69
C LYS A 497 41.03 23.74 31.67
N GLN A 498 40.17 22.74 31.63
CA GLN A 498 40.23 21.65 30.68
C GLN A 498 40.08 22.15 29.23
N PHE A 499 39.19 23.12 28.98
CA PHE A 499 38.96 23.72 27.67
C PHE A 499 39.80 24.93 27.34
N GLY A 500 40.75 25.29 28.19
CA GLY A 500 41.71 26.42 27.96
C GLY A 500 41.03 27.79 27.92
N MET A 501 39.84 27.97 28.58
CA MET A 501 39.08 29.21 28.56
C MET A 501 39.68 30.23 29.53
N LYS A 502 40.01 31.41 29.04
CA LYS A 502 40.47 32.54 29.85
C LYS A 502 39.64 33.78 29.53
N ARG A 503 39.44 34.64 30.54
CA ARG A 503 38.76 35.93 30.36
C ARG A 503 39.59 36.78 29.36
N PRO A 504 38.98 37.33 28.30
CA PRO A 504 39.69 38.25 27.43
C PRO A 504 40.14 39.49 28.21
N PRO A 505 41.28 40.10 27.89
CA PRO A 505 41.71 41.34 28.55
C PRO A 505 40.64 42.41 28.33
N SER A 506 40.26 43.11 29.37
CA SER A 506 39.36 44.26 29.31
C SER A 506 40.04 45.35 28.49
N SER A 507 39.46 45.70 27.32
CA SER A 507 39.81 46.88 26.55
C SER A 507 39.35 48.15 27.23
#